data_d25ca665cf2738fa6c4de6e3d2258b70
#
_entry.id   d25ca665cf2738fa6c4de6e3d2258b70
#
_cell.length_a   1.000
_cell.length_b   1.000
_cell.length_c   1.000
_cell.angle_alpha   90.00
_cell.angle_beta   90.00
_cell.angle_gamma   90.00
#
_symmetry.space_group_name_H-M   'P 1'
#
loop_
_entity.id
_entity.type
_entity.pdbx_description
1 polymer ?
#
loop_
_entity_poly.entity_id
_entity_poly.type
_entity_poly.pdbx_seq_one_letter_code
_entity_poly.pdbx_strand_id
1 'polypeptide(L)'
;SYFGRVNYDFDSKYLVSATFRADGSSKFAKGNQWGYFPSAAVAWRVSSEPFMENTQNWLDDLKLRFSYGTAGNNNIPSGQMVQTYNNNTTAWINGFNNYWAPSKIMANPDLKWETTITRNLGLDFTMLGGKLNGTIEAYLNTTKDLLINFPVGGTGYDTQYRNMGETENKGLEVTLNWTAVNKKDWGLS
;
A
#
# COMPACT_ATOMS: atom_id res chain seq x y z
N SER A 1 -14.66 3.63 8.88
CA SER A 1 -13.39 4.32 8.56
C SER A 1 -13.45 5.77 8.98
N TYR A 2 -12.33 6.28 9.49
CA TYR A 2 -12.10 7.71 9.76
C TYR A 2 -10.79 8.10 9.11
N PHE A 3 -10.73 9.31 8.56
CA PHE A 3 -9.47 9.83 8.03
C PHE A 3 -9.39 11.34 8.20
N GLY A 4 -8.16 11.84 8.30
CA GLY A 4 -7.83 13.26 8.26
C GLY A 4 -6.59 13.50 7.42
N ARG A 5 -6.56 14.60 6.69
CA ARG A 5 -5.41 15.03 5.88
C ARG A 5 -5.11 16.48 6.12
N VAL A 6 -3.83 16.78 6.23
CA VAL A 6 -3.29 18.14 6.31
C VAL A 6 -2.30 18.30 5.18
N ASN A 7 -2.41 19.41 4.42
CA ASN A 7 -1.45 19.82 3.41
C ASN A 7 -0.95 21.19 3.79
N TYR A 8 0.35 21.37 3.67
CA TYR A 8 1.03 22.64 3.93
C TYR A 8 1.96 22.93 2.77
N ASP A 9 1.84 24.14 2.24
CA ASP A 9 2.69 24.69 1.19
C ASP A 9 3.32 25.98 1.72
N PHE A 10 4.64 26.02 1.72
CA PHE A 10 5.39 27.21 2.10
C PHE A 10 6.20 27.70 0.90
N ASP A 11 5.84 28.89 0.41
CA ASP A 11 6.50 29.61 -0.68
C ASP A 11 6.61 28.78 -1.98
N SER A 12 5.70 27.83 -2.18
CA SER A 12 5.76 26.85 -3.28
C SER A 12 7.09 26.10 -3.39
N LYS A 13 7.91 26.15 -2.34
CA LYS A 13 9.23 25.51 -2.23
C LYS A 13 9.18 24.25 -1.39
N TYR A 14 8.46 24.30 -0.27
CA TYR A 14 8.35 23.18 0.67
C TYR A 14 6.90 22.75 0.77
N LEU A 15 6.64 21.57 0.29
CA LEU A 15 5.30 20.98 0.34
C LEU A 15 5.32 19.81 1.30
N VAL A 16 4.38 19.80 2.24
CA VAL A 16 4.23 18.74 3.22
C VAL A 16 2.78 18.25 3.21
N SER A 17 2.59 16.96 3.16
CA SER A 17 1.28 16.36 3.37
C SER A 17 1.36 15.26 4.41
N ALA A 18 0.38 15.22 5.30
CA ALA A 18 0.22 14.17 6.29
C ALA A 18 -1.22 13.66 6.26
N THR A 19 -1.39 12.36 6.28
CA THR A 19 -2.69 11.71 6.34
C THR A 19 -2.69 10.67 7.43
N PHE A 20 -3.75 10.63 8.20
CA PHE A 20 -4.01 9.56 9.17
C PHE A 20 -5.34 8.91 8.84
N ARG A 21 -5.34 7.58 8.75
CA ARG A 21 -6.53 6.78 8.50
C ARG A 21 -6.68 5.69 9.56
N ALA A 22 -7.88 5.53 10.06
CA ALA A 22 -8.26 4.45 10.96
C ALA A 22 -9.41 3.65 10.33
N ASP A 23 -9.21 2.37 10.13
CA ASP A 23 -10.18 1.46 9.53
C ASP A 23 -10.58 0.37 10.50
N GLY A 24 -11.89 0.12 10.63
CA GLY A 24 -12.44 -0.97 11.42
C GLY A 24 -12.94 -2.11 10.55
N SER A 25 -12.68 -3.35 10.96
CA SER A 25 -13.17 -4.56 10.30
C SER A 25 -13.76 -5.54 11.30
N SER A 26 -14.97 -6.01 11.01
CA SER A 26 -15.64 -7.06 11.77
C SER A 26 -15.09 -8.47 11.50
N LYS A 27 -14.14 -8.60 10.59
CA LYS A 27 -13.48 -9.88 10.27
C LYS A 27 -12.45 -10.30 11.34
N PHE A 28 -12.05 -9.37 12.20
CA PHE A 28 -11.08 -9.57 13.27
C PHE A 28 -11.76 -9.55 14.64
N ALA A 29 -11.18 -10.27 15.60
CA ALA A 29 -11.66 -10.34 16.97
C ALA A 29 -11.53 -8.99 17.69
N LYS A 30 -12.26 -8.84 18.79
CA LYS A 30 -12.20 -7.65 19.65
C LYS A 30 -10.75 -7.39 20.08
N GLY A 31 -10.27 -6.19 19.85
CA GLY A 31 -8.86 -5.80 20.08
C GLY A 31 -8.04 -5.67 18.79
N ASN A 32 -8.33 -6.48 17.75
CA ASN A 32 -7.64 -6.45 16.46
C ASN A 32 -8.47 -5.80 15.32
N GLN A 33 -9.67 -5.33 15.64
CA GLN A 33 -10.61 -4.80 14.64
C GLN A 33 -10.13 -3.53 13.96
N TRP A 34 -9.39 -2.68 14.68
CA TRP A 34 -8.95 -1.39 14.19
C TRP A 34 -7.51 -1.44 13.68
N GLY A 35 -7.32 -0.99 12.42
CA GLY A 35 -6.03 -0.72 11.82
C GLY A 35 -5.80 0.79 11.71
N TYR A 36 -4.55 1.22 11.96
CA TYR A 36 -4.14 2.62 11.91
C TYR A 36 -3.05 2.79 10.86
N PHE A 37 -3.30 3.67 9.89
CA PHE A 37 -2.49 3.80 8.68
C PHE A 37 -2.07 5.25 8.47
N PRO A 38 -0.97 5.68 9.13
CA PRO A 38 -0.39 7.00 8.88
C PRO A 38 0.35 7.02 7.56
N SER A 39 0.36 8.19 6.91
CA SER A 39 1.23 8.50 5.77
C SER A 39 1.67 9.95 5.79
N ALA A 40 2.87 10.20 5.30
CA ALA A 40 3.42 11.53 5.15
C ALA A 40 4.24 11.64 3.87
N ALA A 41 4.22 12.80 3.24
CA ALA A 41 5.06 13.11 2.09
C ALA A 41 5.61 14.53 2.23
N VAL A 42 6.85 14.69 1.81
CA VAL A 42 7.55 15.97 1.73
C VAL A 42 8.07 16.15 0.32
N ALA A 43 7.94 17.34 -0.23
CA ALA A 43 8.58 17.70 -1.47
C ALA A 43 9.29 19.05 -1.30
N TRP A 44 10.50 19.11 -1.83
CA TRP A 44 11.34 20.31 -1.83
C TRP A 44 11.68 20.70 -3.26
N ARG A 45 11.24 21.87 -3.70
CA ARG A 45 11.61 22.43 -4.99
C ARG A 45 12.95 23.12 -4.87
N VAL A 46 14.01 22.37 -5.14
CA VAL A 46 15.41 22.80 -5.02
C VAL A 46 15.71 23.94 -6.00
N SER A 47 15.13 23.89 -7.21
CA SER A 47 15.31 24.92 -8.26
C SER A 47 14.84 26.31 -7.84
N SER A 48 13.97 26.43 -6.83
CA SER A 48 13.48 27.71 -6.32
C SER A 48 14.40 28.33 -5.24
N GLU A 49 15.52 27.69 -4.91
CA GLU A 49 16.45 28.19 -3.92
C GLU A 49 17.46 29.19 -4.51
N PRO A 50 17.88 30.21 -3.74
CA PRO A 50 18.79 31.24 -4.24
C PRO A 50 20.13 30.70 -4.76
N PHE A 51 20.64 29.62 -4.16
CA PHE A 51 21.89 28.99 -4.60
C PHE A 51 21.80 28.30 -5.97
N MET A 52 20.57 28.12 -6.51
CA MET A 52 20.31 27.51 -7.81
C MET A 52 20.12 28.52 -8.92
N GLU A 53 20.15 29.83 -8.65
CA GLU A 53 19.96 30.90 -9.66
C GLU A 53 20.88 30.74 -10.87
N ASN A 54 22.14 30.36 -10.65
CA ASN A 54 23.12 30.20 -11.72
C ASN A 54 22.83 28.97 -12.63
N THR A 55 21.96 28.08 -12.24
CA THR A 55 21.63 26.87 -13.01
C THR A 55 20.39 27.04 -13.87
N GLN A 56 19.62 28.09 -13.72
CA GLN A 56 18.36 28.37 -14.43
C GLN A 56 18.49 28.45 -15.96
N ASN A 57 19.71 28.64 -16.47
CA ASN A 57 19.98 28.64 -17.91
C ASN A 57 19.77 27.28 -18.60
N TRP A 58 19.82 26.17 -17.84
CA TRP A 58 19.72 24.82 -18.36
C TRP A 58 18.83 23.90 -17.53
N LEU A 59 18.60 24.22 -16.25
CA LEU A 59 17.76 23.47 -15.31
C LEU A 59 16.54 24.33 -14.97
N ASP A 60 15.39 23.98 -15.54
CA ASP A 60 14.14 24.72 -15.37
C ASP A 60 13.44 24.38 -14.05
N ASP A 61 13.43 23.11 -13.66
CA ASP A 61 12.87 22.66 -12.38
C ASP A 61 13.64 21.47 -11.83
N LEU A 62 13.80 21.44 -10.52
CA LEU A 62 14.38 20.32 -9.78
C LEU A 62 13.62 20.17 -8.46
N LYS A 63 12.99 19.00 -8.28
CA LYS A 63 12.19 18.73 -7.09
C LYS A 63 12.56 17.38 -6.49
N LEU A 64 12.90 17.39 -5.20
CA LEU A 64 13.15 16.21 -4.41
C LEU A 64 11.87 15.83 -3.65
N ARG A 65 11.50 14.56 -3.68
CA ARG A 65 10.32 14.03 -2.99
C ARG A 65 10.69 12.86 -2.09
N PHE A 66 10.13 12.85 -0.90
CA PHE A 66 10.17 11.71 0.00
C PHE A 66 8.76 11.40 0.47
N SER A 67 8.37 10.14 0.46
CA SER A 67 7.10 9.69 1.02
C SER A 67 7.26 8.41 1.84
N TYR A 68 6.47 8.36 2.90
CA TYR A 68 6.28 7.20 3.75
C TYR A 68 4.79 6.99 3.94
N GLY A 69 4.31 5.78 3.74
CA GLY A 69 2.90 5.47 3.90
C GLY A 69 2.69 4.05 4.39
N THR A 70 1.60 3.88 5.13
CA THR A 70 1.12 2.55 5.53
C THR A 70 -0.27 2.31 4.99
N ALA A 71 -0.55 1.07 4.60
CA ALA A 71 -1.86 0.62 4.14
C ALA A 71 -2.19 -0.74 4.73
N GLY A 72 -3.45 -0.93 5.13
CA GLY A 72 -3.94 -2.18 5.68
C GLY A 72 -4.70 -3.01 4.66
N ASN A 73 -4.57 -4.33 4.77
CA ASN A 73 -5.35 -5.30 4.03
C ASN A 73 -6.07 -6.24 4.99
N ASN A 74 -7.38 -6.45 4.76
CA ASN A 74 -8.22 -7.39 5.50
C ASN A 74 -8.90 -8.40 4.56
N ASN A 75 -8.25 -8.74 3.46
CA ASN A 75 -8.82 -9.61 2.44
C ASN A 75 -8.82 -11.09 2.87
N ILE A 76 -9.66 -11.40 3.84
CA ILE A 76 -10.00 -12.75 4.29
C ILE A 76 -11.52 -12.94 4.27
N PRO A 77 -12.02 -14.19 4.17
CA PRO A 77 -13.44 -14.47 4.37
C PRO A 77 -13.90 -14.04 5.77
N SER A 78 -15.18 -13.77 5.95
CA SER A 78 -15.75 -13.49 7.27
C SER A 78 -15.81 -14.77 8.12
N GLY A 79 -15.75 -14.61 9.46
CA GLY A 79 -15.92 -15.71 10.38
C GLY A 79 -14.67 -16.53 10.70
N GLN A 80 -13.48 -16.13 10.18
CA GLN A 80 -12.23 -16.88 10.40
C GLN A 80 -11.71 -16.79 11.85
N MET A 81 -12.23 -15.88 12.65
CA MET A 81 -11.90 -15.71 14.06
C MET A 81 -12.70 -16.62 15.00
N VAL A 82 -13.75 -17.26 14.51
CA VAL A 82 -14.66 -18.14 15.28
C VAL A 82 -14.87 -19.45 14.58
N GLN A 83 -15.18 -20.52 15.34
CA GLN A 83 -15.57 -21.80 14.76
C GLN A 83 -16.90 -21.64 14.03
N THR A 84 -16.91 -21.93 12.74
CA THR A 84 -18.11 -21.96 11.91
C THR A 84 -18.59 -23.40 11.74
N TYR A 85 -19.88 -23.56 11.42
CA TYR A 85 -20.51 -24.85 11.18
C TYR A 85 -21.15 -24.86 9.81
N ASN A 86 -21.02 -25.99 9.12
CA ASN A 86 -21.64 -26.22 7.82
C ASN A 86 -22.83 -27.17 8.00
N ASN A 87 -23.90 -26.91 7.28
CA ASN A 87 -25.01 -27.83 7.16
C ASN A 87 -24.68 -28.85 6.06
N ASN A 88 -24.45 -30.09 6.46
CA ASN A 88 -24.12 -31.19 5.56
C ASN A 88 -25.31 -32.12 5.39
N THR A 89 -25.43 -32.74 4.21
CA THR A 89 -26.43 -33.76 3.94
C THR A 89 -25.83 -35.16 4.13
N THR A 90 -26.61 -36.07 4.64
CA THR A 90 -26.24 -37.50 4.75
C THR A 90 -27.46 -38.42 4.58
N ALA A 91 -27.23 -39.55 3.95
CA ALA A 91 -28.22 -40.65 3.87
C ALA A 91 -28.09 -41.67 5.02
N TRP A 92 -27.06 -41.50 5.87
CA TRP A 92 -26.70 -42.49 6.90
C TRP A 92 -27.31 -42.24 8.28
N ILE A 93 -27.83 -41.04 8.54
CA ILE A 93 -28.49 -40.70 9.80
C ILE A 93 -29.99 -40.98 9.65
N ASN A 94 -30.50 -41.96 10.36
CA ASN A 94 -31.89 -42.40 10.27
C ASN A 94 -32.86 -41.25 10.59
N GLY A 95 -33.69 -40.88 9.62
CA GLY A 95 -34.69 -39.80 9.74
C GLY A 95 -34.19 -38.37 9.59
N PHE A 96 -32.88 -38.14 9.39
CA PHE A 96 -32.30 -36.81 9.22
C PHE A 96 -31.46 -36.73 7.94
N ASN A 97 -31.87 -35.87 7.02
CA ASN A 97 -31.12 -35.63 5.78
C ASN A 97 -30.01 -34.59 5.92
N ASN A 98 -30.05 -33.80 6.99
CA ASN A 98 -29.13 -32.71 7.24
C ASN A 98 -28.57 -32.78 8.67
N TYR A 99 -27.30 -32.43 8.82
CA TYR A 99 -26.65 -32.28 10.12
C TYR A 99 -25.63 -31.13 10.10
N TRP A 100 -25.44 -30.51 11.25
CA TRP A 100 -24.46 -29.46 11.42
C TRP A 100 -23.12 -30.07 11.86
N ALA A 101 -22.07 -29.78 11.13
CA ALA A 101 -20.71 -30.19 11.47
C ALA A 101 -19.79 -28.95 11.51
N PRO A 102 -18.74 -29.00 12.34
CA PRO A 102 -17.71 -27.96 12.31
C PRO A 102 -17.16 -27.83 10.91
N SER A 103 -16.92 -26.59 10.48
CA SER A 103 -16.20 -26.33 9.23
C SER A 103 -14.80 -26.91 9.30
N LYS A 104 -14.21 -27.19 8.14
CA LYS A 104 -12.83 -27.67 8.03
C LYS A 104 -11.79 -26.56 8.18
N ILE A 105 -12.21 -25.35 8.46
CA ILE A 105 -11.34 -24.20 8.71
C ILE A 105 -11.23 -24.00 10.22
N MET A 106 -10.00 -24.07 10.73
CA MET A 106 -9.72 -23.85 12.14
C MET A 106 -9.80 -22.36 12.46
N ALA A 107 -10.53 -21.99 13.50
CA ALA A 107 -10.65 -20.61 13.96
C ALA A 107 -9.30 -20.03 14.40
N ASN A 108 -9.10 -18.74 14.16
CA ASN A 108 -7.96 -18.00 14.67
C ASN A 108 -8.42 -16.61 15.20
N PRO A 109 -8.61 -16.46 16.50
CA PRO A 109 -9.01 -15.18 17.11
C PRO A 109 -7.91 -14.12 17.10
N ASP A 110 -6.64 -14.51 16.87
CA ASP A 110 -5.49 -13.60 16.89
C ASP A 110 -5.24 -12.91 15.55
N LEU A 111 -6.11 -13.16 14.57
CA LEU A 111 -6.01 -12.50 13.25
C LEU A 111 -6.05 -10.99 13.36
N LYS A 112 -5.14 -10.34 12.65
CA LYS A 112 -4.98 -8.89 12.58
C LYS A 112 -4.78 -8.41 11.14
N TRP A 113 -4.74 -7.12 10.95
CA TRP A 113 -4.49 -6.49 9.65
C TRP A 113 -3.11 -6.87 9.10
N GLU A 114 -3.07 -7.26 7.85
CA GLU A 114 -1.85 -7.25 7.04
C GLU A 114 -1.48 -5.79 6.75
N THR A 115 -0.22 -5.43 6.88
CA THR A 115 0.22 -4.04 6.73
C THR A 115 1.32 -3.91 5.68
N THR A 116 1.07 -3.09 4.66
CA THR A 116 2.07 -2.69 3.68
C THR A 116 2.65 -1.33 4.06
N ILE A 117 3.96 -1.25 4.11
CA ILE A 117 4.74 -0.04 4.36
C ILE A 117 5.44 0.34 3.07
N THR A 118 5.15 1.51 2.53
CA THR A 118 5.74 2.06 1.31
C THR A 118 6.66 3.22 1.66
N ARG A 119 7.86 3.22 1.09
CA ARG A 119 8.86 4.28 1.22
C ARG A 119 9.38 4.62 -0.16
N ASN A 120 9.24 5.88 -0.57
CA ASN A 120 9.70 6.34 -1.87
C ASN A 120 10.59 7.56 -1.72
N LEU A 121 11.64 7.61 -2.51
CA LEU A 121 12.50 8.77 -2.72
C LEU A 121 12.50 9.07 -4.22
N GLY A 122 12.03 10.25 -4.60
CA GLY A 122 11.90 10.66 -5.99
C GLY A 122 12.64 11.95 -6.28
N LEU A 123 13.21 12.05 -7.47
CA LEU A 123 13.81 13.26 -8.03
C LEU A 123 13.12 13.55 -9.36
N ASP A 124 12.40 14.67 -9.44
CA ASP A 124 11.82 15.16 -10.69
C ASP A 124 12.69 16.29 -11.22
N PHE A 125 12.95 16.31 -12.52
CA PHE A 125 13.72 17.37 -13.16
C PHE A 125 13.14 17.76 -14.52
N THR A 126 13.32 19.05 -14.85
CA THR A 126 13.00 19.61 -16.17
C THR A 126 14.17 20.49 -16.60
N MET A 127 14.62 20.31 -17.82
CA MET A 127 15.83 20.93 -18.33
C MET A 127 15.64 21.42 -19.78
N LEU A 128 16.54 22.35 -20.20
CA LEU A 128 16.64 22.84 -21.56
C LEU A 128 15.35 23.47 -22.10
N GLY A 129 14.70 24.29 -21.28
CA GLY A 129 13.43 24.94 -21.62
C GLY A 129 12.29 23.94 -21.82
N GLY A 130 12.23 22.90 -20.99
CA GLY A 130 11.19 21.87 -21.01
C GLY A 130 11.40 20.77 -22.05
N LYS A 131 12.50 20.78 -22.79
CA LYS A 131 12.78 19.75 -23.82
C LYS A 131 13.14 18.40 -23.24
N LEU A 132 13.80 18.39 -22.08
CA LEU A 132 14.10 17.17 -21.35
C LEU A 132 13.46 17.26 -19.99
N ASN A 133 12.62 16.28 -19.68
CA ASN A 133 12.08 16.10 -18.33
C ASN A 133 12.13 14.62 -17.96
N GLY A 134 12.20 14.35 -16.66
CA GLY A 134 12.25 12.98 -16.19
C GLY A 134 12.06 12.89 -14.68
N THR A 135 11.94 11.65 -14.28
CA THR A 135 11.82 11.26 -12.88
C THR A 135 12.76 10.09 -12.60
N ILE A 136 13.46 10.14 -11.49
CA ILE A 136 14.21 9.04 -10.91
C ILE A 136 13.56 8.73 -9.58
N GLU A 137 13.10 7.49 -9.39
CA GLU A 137 12.41 7.07 -8.18
C GLU A 137 13.00 5.78 -7.63
N ALA A 138 13.37 5.80 -6.34
CA ALA A 138 13.73 4.61 -5.60
C ALA A 138 12.61 4.27 -4.61
N TYR A 139 12.19 3.01 -4.59
CA TYR A 139 11.13 2.55 -3.70
C TYR A 139 11.53 1.32 -2.88
N LEU A 140 10.92 1.23 -1.71
CA LEU A 140 11.00 0.09 -0.82
C LEU A 140 9.61 -0.18 -0.21
N ASN A 141 8.99 -1.27 -0.63
CA ASN A 141 7.69 -1.72 -0.16
C ASN A 141 7.87 -2.97 0.69
N THR A 142 7.38 -2.93 1.93
CA THR A 142 7.45 -4.06 2.86
C THR A 142 6.03 -4.41 3.30
N THR A 143 5.59 -5.64 3.04
CA THR A 143 4.29 -6.14 3.53
C THR A 143 4.55 -7.13 4.66
N LYS A 144 4.00 -6.82 5.84
CA LYS A 144 4.13 -7.62 7.07
C LYS A 144 2.82 -8.25 7.46
N ASP A 145 2.92 -9.32 8.27
CA ASP A 145 1.77 -10.02 8.81
C ASP A 145 0.83 -10.51 7.70
N LEU A 146 1.39 -11.09 6.63
CA LEU A 146 0.64 -11.60 5.48
C LEU A 146 -0.48 -12.53 5.93
N LEU A 147 -1.69 -12.29 5.43
CA LEU A 147 -2.87 -13.11 5.70
C LEU A 147 -2.86 -14.36 4.81
N ILE A 148 -2.31 -15.45 5.32
CA ILE A 148 -2.11 -16.70 4.58
C ILE A 148 -3.08 -17.77 5.09
N ASN A 149 -3.73 -18.48 4.15
CA ASN A 149 -4.49 -19.68 4.45
C ASN A 149 -3.54 -20.89 4.54
N PHE A 150 -3.17 -21.27 5.75
CA PHE A 150 -2.14 -22.26 6.04
C PHE A 150 -2.75 -23.64 6.29
N PRO A 151 -2.23 -24.71 5.66
CA PRO A 151 -2.70 -26.07 5.91
C PRO A 151 -2.30 -26.54 7.33
N VAL A 152 -3.25 -27.15 8.06
CA VAL A 152 -3.07 -27.59 9.45
C VAL A 152 -3.35 -29.09 9.60
N GLY A 153 -2.73 -29.90 8.76
CA GLY A 153 -2.89 -31.36 8.78
C GLY A 153 -2.68 -31.97 10.17
N GLY A 154 -3.39 -33.05 10.47
CA GLY A 154 -3.29 -33.75 11.75
C GLY A 154 -4.13 -33.16 12.89
N THR A 155 -4.78 -32.01 12.70
CA THR A 155 -5.61 -31.35 13.72
C THR A 155 -7.10 -31.66 13.59
N GLY A 156 -7.52 -32.35 12.53
CA GLY A 156 -8.93 -32.54 12.15
C GLY A 156 -9.51 -31.41 11.30
N TYR A 157 -8.73 -30.34 11.07
CA TYR A 157 -9.04 -29.23 10.18
C TYR A 157 -8.13 -29.26 8.94
N ASP A 158 -8.57 -28.68 7.84
CA ASP A 158 -7.80 -28.61 6.60
C ASP A 158 -6.87 -27.40 6.61
N THR A 159 -7.39 -26.23 6.99
CA THR A 159 -6.66 -24.97 6.93
C THR A 159 -6.97 -24.04 8.11
N GLN A 160 -6.09 -23.07 8.31
CA GLN A 160 -6.27 -21.94 9.24
C GLN A 160 -5.68 -20.66 8.62
N TYR A 161 -6.41 -19.54 8.68
CA TYR A 161 -5.83 -18.25 8.37
C TYR A 161 -4.88 -17.79 9.47
N ARG A 162 -3.70 -17.32 9.08
CA ARG A 162 -2.66 -16.84 10.01
C ARG A 162 -2.02 -15.58 9.44
N ASN A 163 -1.61 -14.68 10.34
CA ASN A 163 -0.69 -13.62 10.00
C ASN A 163 0.73 -14.16 10.09
N MET A 164 1.39 -14.36 8.96
CA MET A 164 2.74 -14.92 8.95
C MET A 164 3.50 -14.50 7.70
N GLY A 165 4.81 -14.29 7.90
CA GLY A 165 5.70 -13.92 6.83
C GLY A 165 5.72 -12.42 6.55
N GLU A 166 6.71 -12.06 5.75
CA GLU A 166 6.96 -10.70 5.28
C GLU A 166 7.45 -10.79 3.83
N THR A 167 7.06 -9.84 3.01
CA THR A 167 7.60 -9.67 1.66
C THR A 167 8.20 -8.29 1.52
N GLU A 168 9.32 -8.20 0.80
CA GLU A 168 9.98 -6.95 0.46
C GLU A 168 10.10 -6.84 -1.06
N ASN A 169 9.75 -5.67 -1.58
CA ASN A 169 9.94 -5.31 -2.98
C ASN A 169 10.62 -3.94 -3.03
N LYS A 170 11.77 -3.86 -3.70
CA LYS A 170 12.53 -2.63 -3.87
C LYS A 170 13.01 -2.50 -5.29
N GLY A 171 13.10 -1.28 -5.75
CA GLY A 171 13.55 -1.00 -7.10
C GLY A 171 13.94 0.45 -7.32
N LEU A 172 14.49 0.67 -8.51
CA LEU A 172 14.80 1.98 -9.06
C LEU A 172 14.06 2.09 -10.41
N GLU A 173 13.32 3.18 -10.57
CA GLU A 173 12.62 3.51 -11.80
C GLU A 173 13.17 4.81 -12.36
N VAL A 174 13.40 4.85 -13.67
CA VAL A 174 13.87 6.04 -14.38
C VAL A 174 12.96 6.28 -15.56
N THR A 175 12.34 7.44 -15.59
CA THR A 175 11.52 7.89 -16.72
C THR A 175 12.17 9.11 -17.32
N LEU A 176 12.42 9.10 -18.64
CA LEU A 176 12.97 10.21 -19.40
C LEU A 176 12.07 10.54 -20.57
N ASN A 177 11.74 11.81 -20.75
CA ASN A 177 10.99 12.31 -21.86
C ASN A 177 11.83 13.38 -22.58
N TRP A 178 12.06 13.18 -23.86
CA TRP A 178 12.82 14.11 -24.69
C TRP A 178 11.97 14.62 -25.86
N THR A 179 11.78 15.92 -25.93
CA THR A 179 11.16 16.59 -27.07
C THR A 179 12.26 17.07 -28.03
N ALA A 180 12.61 16.27 -29.02
CA ALA A 180 13.70 16.55 -29.94
C ALA A 180 13.36 17.70 -30.89
N VAL A 181 12.13 17.73 -31.43
CA VAL A 181 11.64 18.75 -32.35
C VAL A 181 10.18 19.06 -32.02
N ASN A 182 9.92 20.33 -31.82
CA ASN A 182 8.55 20.83 -31.69
C ASN A 182 8.39 22.07 -32.59
N LYS A 183 7.94 21.86 -33.83
CA LYS A 183 7.60 22.91 -34.80
C LYS A 183 6.10 22.90 -35.04
N LYS A 184 5.56 24.00 -35.62
CA LYS A 184 4.14 24.21 -35.83
C LYS A 184 3.46 23.03 -36.55
N ASP A 185 4.17 22.35 -37.45
CA ASP A 185 3.63 21.25 -38.28
C ASP A 185 4.34 19.89 -38.05
N TRP A 186 5.35 19.84 -37.17
CA TRP A 186 6.16 18.63 -36.91
C TRP A 186 6.57 18.55 -35.43
N GLY A 187 6.31 17.42 -34.78
CA GLY A 187 6.76 17.08 -33.44
C GLY A 187 7.46 15.73 -33.45
N LEU A 188 8.56 15.60 -32.70
CA LEU A 188 9.25 14.34 -32.39
C LEU A 188 9.60 14.31 -30.90
N SER A 189 9.11 13.32 -30.20
CA SER A 189 9.36 13.05 -28.78
C SER A 189 9.77 11.60 -28.56
#